data_473e5c090819e833ae590118a8ae34aa
#
_entry.id   473e5c090819e833ae590118a8ae34aa
#
_cell.length_a   1.000
_cell.length_b   1.000
_cell.length_c   1.000
_cell.angle_alpha   90.00
_cell.angle_beta   90.00
_cell.angle_gamma   90.00
#
_symmetry.space_group_name_H-M   'P 1'
#
loop_
_entity.id
_entity.type
_entity.pdbx_description
1 polymer ?
#
loop_
_entity_poly.entity_id
_entity_poly.type
_entity_poly.pdbx_seq_one_letter_code
_entity_poly.pdbx_strand_id
1 'polypeptide(L)'
;MAGCLLAPAFADDMPTSPDHARLSRVAIRLAAHQPLRIIAFGSSSTEGIGASSPAATYPNRLLVDLTADLPQRQQVVVLNRGIGGEDADDMARRLPTVIAEHPDLIIWQTGSNDPLRSVPLARFVQETIAGVQAIRAAHIDLMLMEPQLCSELDGKATSVSYRDALRAIGAGMDVPVIRRYSMMRGWLADRVLTPAQMLAPDGLHMADGGYAKLAEAVATDILRRAATPRIAMDTPARH
;
A
#
# COMPACT_ATOMS: atom_id res chain seq x y z
N MET A 1 -31.28 -35.82 -10.22
CA MET A 1 -30.72 -35.26 -8.96
C MET A 1 -29.32 -34.78 -9.28
N ALA A 2 -29.16 -33.47 -9.49
CA ALA A 2 -27.87 -32.87 -9.76
C ALA A 2 -27.34 -32.33 -8.44
N GLY A 3 -26.26 -32.95 -7.91
CA GLY A 3 -25.57 -32.50 -6.72
C GLY A 3 -24.78 -31.22 -7.00
N CYS A 4 -25.17 -30.14 -6.36
CA CYS A 4 -24.44 -28.89 -6.34
C CYS A 4 -23.19 -29.09 -5.48
N LEU A 5 -22.03 -29.25 -6.11
CA LEU A 5 -20.72 -29.19 -5.42
C LEU A 5 -20.46 -27.73 -5.03
N LEU A 6 -20.71 -27.41 -3.77
CA LEU A 6 -20.21 -26.19 -3.13
C LEU A 6 -18.67 -26.24 -3.14
N ALA A 7 -18.05 -25.35 -3.92
CA ALA A 7 -16.63 -25.08 -3.81
C ALA A 7 -16.33 -24.58 -2.38
N PRO A 8 -15.23 -25.07 -1.76
CA PRO A 8 -14.85 -24.58 -0.43
C PRO A 8 -14.58 -23.07 -0.51
N ALA A 9 -15.24 -22.30 0.35
CA ALA A 9 -14.87 -20.94 0.64
C ALA A 9 -13.45 -20.99 1.19
N PHE A 10 -12.46 -20.54 0.40
CA PHE A 10 -11.12 -20.29 0.90
C PHE A 10 -11.27 -19.14 1.90
N ALA A 11 -11.18 -19.49 3.17
CA ALA A 11 -11.17 -18.56 4.26
C ALA A 11 -10.00 -17.59 4.07
N ASP A 12 -10.31 -16.31 4.00
CA ASP A 12 -9.38 -15.17 4.01
C ASP A 12 -8.79 -15.00 5.45
N ASP A 13 -8.52 -16.13 6.13
CA ASP A 13 -8.05 -16.23 7.52
C ASP A 13 -6.52 -16.25 7.60
N MET A 14 -5.84 -15.43 6.78
CA MET A 14 -4.46 -15.09 7.08
C MET A 14 -4.45 -13.96 8.11
N PRO A 15 -3.54 -14.02 9.12
CA PRO A 15 -3.49 -12.99 10.15
C PRO A 15 -3.43 -11.62 9.49
N THR A 16 -4.39 -10.77 9.81
CA THR A 16 -4.39 -9.36 9.44
C THR A 16 -3.03 -8.80 9.84
N SER A 17 -2.41 -8.00 8.95
CA SER A 17 -1.23 -7.19 9.31
C SER A 17 -1.45 -6.65 10.72
N PRO A 18 -0.48 -6.76 11.64
CA PRO A 18 -0.72 -6.39 13.03
C PRO A 18 -1.36 -5.01 13.04
N ASP A 19 -2.54 -4.94 13.62
CA ASP A 19 -3.34 -3.71 13.71
C ASP A 19 -2.58 -2.62 14.50
N HIS A 20 -1.42 -3.01 15.03
CA HIS A 20 -0.56 -2.25 15.93
C HIS A 20 0.68 -1.64 15.28
N ALA A 21 1.05 -2.03 14.06
CA ALA A 21 2.20 -1.44 13.36
C ALA A 21 1.98 0.06 13.16
N ARG A 22 2.78 0.86 13.87
CA ARG A 22 2.63 2.32 13.94
C ARG A 22 3.54 3.02 12.96
N LEU A 23 3.11 4.19 12.52
CA LEU A 23 3.91 5.13 11.75
C LEU A 23 4.47 6.19 12.72
N SER A 24 5.51 5.82 13.46
CA SER A 24 6.03 6.63 14.57
C SER A 24 6.66 7.94 14.09
N ARG A 25 7.36 7.93 12.96
CA ARG A 25 7.95 9.13 12.39
C ARG A 25 6.90 10.09 11.85
N VAL A 26 5.87 9.55 11.16
CA VAL A 26 4.71 10.34 10.73
C VAL A 26 4.02 10.96 11.95
N ALA A 27 3.77 10.18 13.02
CA ALA A 27 3.14 10.67 14.24
C ALA A 27 3.93 11.85 14.86
N ILE A 28 5.27 11.75 14.94
CA ILE A 28 6.14 12.81 15.44
C ILE A 28 6.01 14.08 14.60
N ARG A 29 6.06 13.94 13.25
CA ARG A 29 5.92 15.08 12.34
C ARG A 29 4.58 15.80 12.50
N LEU A 30 3.50 15.04 12.55
CA LEU A 30 2.16 15.59 12.71
C LEU A 30 1.96 16.28 14.07
N ALA A 31 2.42 15.65 15.16
CA ALA A 31 2.34 16.22 16.50
C ALA A 31 3.13 17.53 16.64
N ALA A 32 4.28 17.62 15.97
CA ALA A 32 5.14 18.79 15.97
C ALA A 32 4.77 19.84 14.89
N HIS A 33 3.72 19.60 14.10
CA HIS A 33 3.35 20.44 12.94
C HIS A 33 4.51 20.70 11.97
N GLN A 34 5.40 19.71 11.83
CA GLN A 34 6.55 19.77 10.92
C GLN A 34 6.14 19.25 9.53
N PRO A 35 6.80 19.72 8.46
CA PRO A 35 6.55 19.19 7.11
C PRO A 35 6.66 17.68 7.07
N LEU A 36 5.67 17.03 6.41
CA LEU A 36 5.61 15.58 6.21
C LEU A 36 5.97 15.27 4.77
N ARG A 37 7.03 14.47 4.55
CA ARG A 37 7.46 14.01 3.23
C ARG A 37 7.15 12.53 3.08
N ILE A 38 6.31 12.20 2.10
CA ILE A 38 5.94 10.83 1.75
C ILE A 38 6.49 10.52 0.35
N ILE A 39 7.04 9.33 0.16
CA ILE A 39 7.39 8.81 -1.15
C ILE A 39 6.48 7.63 -1.48
N ALA A 40 5.75 7.74 -2.60
CA ALA A 40 5.10 6.62 -3.25
C ALA A 40 6.13 5.94 -4.18
N PHE A 41 6.58 4.75 -3.80
CA PHE A 41 7.59 3.96 -4.49
C PHE A 41 6.98 2.69 -5.08
N GLY A 42 7.24 2.39 -6.34
CA GLY A 42 6.64 1.21 -6.97
C GLY A 42 6.73 1.21 -8.49
N SER A 43 5.87 0.42 -9.12
CA SER A 43 5.84 0.24 -10.58
C SER A 43 4.78 1.11 -11.26
N SER A 44 4.22 0.65 -12.39
CA SER A 44 3.27 1.38 -13.24
C SER A 44 2.02 1.89 -12.50
N SER A 45 1.49 1.13 -11.54
CA SER A 45 0.33 1.59 -10.76
C SER A 45 0.68 2.69 -9.76
N THR A 46 1.94 2.82 -9.35
CA THR A 46 2.43 3.96 -8.58
C THR A 46 2.75 5.15 -9.49
N GLU A 47 3.37 4.89 -10.65
CA GLU A 47 3.57 5.90 -11.70
C GLU A 47 2.25 6.57 -12.09
N GLY A 48 1.17 5.79 -12.18
CA GLY A 48 -0.18 6.25 -12.49
C GLY A 48 -0.64 5.88 -13.89
N ILE A 49 -0.09 4.80 -14.47
CA ILE A 49 -0.58 4.28 -15.76
C ILE A 49 -2.07 3.93 -15.60
N GLY A 50 -2.88 4.29 -16.59
CA GLY A 50 -4.34 4.13 -16.57
C GLY A 50 -5.11 5.32 -16.01
N ALA A 51 -4.45 6.26 -15.33
CA ALA A 51 -5.07 7.52 -14.91
C ALA A 51 -5.27 8.47 -16.09
N SER A 52 -6.38 9.21 -16.11
CA SER A 52 -6.72 10.17 -17.18
C SER A 52 -5.80 11.39 -17.17
N SER A 53 -5.16 11.70 -16.06
CA SER A 53 -4.25 12.82 -15.88
C SER A 53 -3.30 12.59 -14.70
N PRO A 54 -2.20 13.33 -14.58
CA PRO A 54 -1.33 13.29 -13.40
C PRO A 54 -2.09 13.55 -12.09
N ALA A 55 -3.08 14.43 -12.09
CA ALA A 55 -3.89 14.74 -10.91
C ALA A 55 -4.79 13.56 -10.46
N ALA A 56 -5.08 12.61 -11.34
CA ALA A 56 -5.91 11.45 -11.05
C ALA A 56 -5.11 10.24 -10.53
N THR A 57 -3.77 10.30 -10.52
CA THR A 57 -2.93 9.23 -9.98
C THR A 57 -3.08 9.12 -8.46
N TYR A 58 -2.91 7.90 -7.88
CA TYR A 58 -3.09 7.75 -6.44
C TYR A 58 -2.11 8.61 -5.60
N PRO A 59 -0.84 8.84 -5.97
CA PRO A 59 0.03 9.68 -5.16
C PRO A 59 -0.44 11.14 -5.11
N ASN A 60 -0.94 11.69 -6.22
CA ASN A 60 -1.47 13.04 -6.24
C ASN A 60 -2.83 13.16 -5.53
N ARG A 61 -3.70 12.15 -5.64
CA ARG A 61 -4.93 12.06 -4.85
C ARG A 61 -4.64 11.94 -3.36
N LEU A 62 -3.66 11.11 -2.97
CA LEU A 62 -3.23 10.98 -1.57
C LEU A 62 -2.79 12.33 -0.99
N LEU A 63 -2.06 13.14 -1.75
CA LEU A 63 -1.71 14.49 -1.32
C LEU A 63 -2.95 15.36 -1.06
N VAL A 64 -3.95 15.30 -1.94
CA VAL A 64 -5.21 16.04 -1.79
C VAL A 64 -5.95 15.59 -0.55
N ASP A 65 -6.14 14.28 -0.36
CA ASP A 65 -6.88 13.70 0.76
C ASP A 65 -6.20 14.02 2.10
N LEU A 66 -4.88 13.81 2.22
CA LEU A 66 -4.13 14.18 3.42
C LEU A 66 -4.18 15.67 3.73
N THR A 67 -4.15 16.53 2.70
CA THR A 67 -4.23 17.99 2.90
C THR A 67 -5.63 18.42 3.37
N ALA A 68 -6.67 17.72 2.93
CA ALA A 68 -8.04 17.98 3.36
C ALA A 68 -8.29 17.55 4.81
N ASP A 69 -7.70 16.44 5.23
CA ASP A 69 -7.93 15.84 6.55
C ASP A 69 -7.02 16.43 7.66
N LEU A 70 -5.95 17.09 7.29
CA LEU A 70 -4.97 17.67 8.22
C LEU A 70 -5.21 19.18 8.45
N PRO A 71 -4.78 19.73 9.60
CA PRO A 71 -4.86 21.17 9.85
C PRO A 71 -4.18 21.99 8.75
N GLN A 72 -4.76 23.12 8.34
CA GLN A 72 -4.26 23.97 7.23
C GLN A 72 -2.78 24.35 7.32
N ARG A 73 -2.20 24.40 8.52
CA ARG A 73 -0.78 24.70 8.76
C ARG A 73 0.13 23.50 8.52
N GLN A 74 -0.44 22.27 8.36
CA GLN A 74 0.35 21.08 8.14
C GLN A 74 0.80 21.02 6.68
N GLN A 75 2.09 21.10 6.44
CA GLN A 75 2.65 20.93 5.10
C GLN A 75 2.84 19.43 4.81
N VAL A 76 2.35 18.97 3.67
CA VAL A 76 2.50 17.61 3.18
C VAL A 76 3.07 17.63 1.77
N VAL A 77 4.00 16.76 1.49
CA VAL A 77 4.53 16.51 0.13
C VAL A 77 4.45 15.03 -0.14
N VAL A 78 3.85 14.63 -1.25
CA VAL A 78 3.85 13.27 -1.76
C VAL A 78 4.62 13.24 -3.07
N LEU A 79 5.76 12.54 -3.06
CA LEU A 79 6.61 12.38 -4.24
C LEU A 79 6.33 11.05 -4.91
N ASN A 80 5.97 11.09 -6.19
CA ASN A 80 5.80 9.89 -7.00
C ASN A 80 7.17 9.39 -7.48
N ARG A 81 7.52 8.16 -7.12
CA ARG A 81 8.71 7.42 -7.55
C ARG A 81 8.32 6.07 -8.17
N GLY A 82 7.17 6.04 -8.86
CA GLY A 82 6.75 4.90 -9.68
C GLY A 82 7.50 4.88 -11.02
N ILE A 83 7.90 3.69 -11.46
CA ILE A 83 8.45 3.43 -12.80
C ILE A 83 7.80 2.16 -13.35
N GLY A 84 7.16 2.27 -14.50
CA GLY A 84 6.45 1.16 -15.14
C GLY A 84 7.32 -0.05 -15.42
N GLY A 85 6.76 -1.25 -15.23
CA GLY A 85 7.43 -2.51 -15.53
C GLY A 85 8.46 -2.99 -14.50
N GLU A 86 8.83 -2.19 -13.50
CA GLU A 86 9.80 -2.60 -12.47
C GLU A 86 9.29 -3.79 -11.64
N ASP A 87 10.18 -4.76 -11.44
CA ASP A 87 10.06 -5.86 -10.48
C ASP A 87 10.89 -5.58 -9.20
N ALA A 88 10.96 -6.54 -8.29
CA ALA A 88 11.68 -6.39 -7.03
C ALA A 88 13.16 -6.11 -7.22
N ASP A 89 13.82 -6.72 -8.21
CA ASP A 89 15.24 -6.50 -8.51
C ASP A 89 15.50 -5.07 -9.02
N ASP A 90 14.63 -4.56 -9.89
CA ASP A 90 14.71 -3.19 -10.41
C ASP A 90 14.55 -2.19 -9.26
N MET A 91 13.55 -2.40 -8.40
CA MET A 91 13.29 -1.56 -7.25
C MET A 91 14.42 -1.61 -6.22
N ALA A 92 15.00 -2.79 -5.95
CA ALA A 92 16.13 -2.94 -5.04
C ALA A 92 17.34 -2.11 -5.45
N ARG A 93 17.65 -2.05 -6.75
CA ARG A 93 18.75 -1.21 -7.30
C ARG A 93 18.52 0.28 -7.08
N ARG A 94 17.27 0.72 -7.09
CA ARG A 94 16.88 2.13 -7.01
C ARG A 94 16.58 2.60 -5.58
N LEU A 95 16.31 1.68 -4.66
CA LEU A 95 15.93 1.97 -3.29
C LEU A 95 16.92 2.89 -2.53
N PRO A 96 18.26 2.74 -2.67
CA PRO A 96 19.20 3.66 -2.02
C PRO A 96 18.99 5.14 -2.40
N THR A 97 18.65 5.42 -3.66
CA THR A 97 18.35 6.78 -4.13
C THR A 97 17.07 7.33 -3.49
N VAL A 98 16.04 6.47 -3.34
CA VAL A 98 14.77 6.84 -2.69
C VAL A 98 14.99 7.14 -1.20
N ILE A 99 15.79 6.34 -0.51
CA ILE A 99 16.17 6.57 0.90
C ILE A 99 16.95 7.88 1.06
N ALA A 100 17.85 8.20 0.12
CA ALA A 100 18.65 9.43 0.13
C ALA A 100 17.81 10.71 -0.04
N GLU A 101 16.54 10.63 -0.44
CA GLU A 101 15.60 11.75 -0.46
C GLU A 101 15.06 12.11 0.94
N HIS A 102 15.44 11.36 1.98
CA HIS A 102 15.05 11.54 3.38
C HIS A 102 13.53 11.68 3.61
N PRO A 103 12.70 10.73 3.14
CA PRO A 103 11.28 10.75 3.43
C PRO A 103 10.99 10.42 4.90
N ASP A 104 9.80 10.80 5.35
CA ASP A 104 9.28 10.37 6.64
C ASP A 104 8.53 9.04 6.52
N LEU A 105 7.95 8.79 5.34
CA LEU A 105 7.22 7.55 5.02
C LEU A 105 7.52 7.14 3.58
N ILE A 106 7.78 5.86 3.37
CA ILE A 106 7.76 5.22 2.06
C ILE A 106 6.53 4.31 1.98
N ILE A 107 5.71 4.47 0.93
CA ILE A 107 4.67 3.53 0.55
C ILE A 107 5.22 2.72 -0.61
N TRP A 108 5.56 1.46 -0.37
CA TRP A 108 6.24 0.63 -1.36
C TRP A 108 5.28 -0.41 -1.96
N GLN A 109 4.89 -0.18 -3.21
CA GLN A 109 4.12 -1.12 -4.01
C GLN A 109 5.06 -2.05 -4.76
N THR A 110 4.94 -3.37 -4.54
CA THR A 110 5.79 -4.39 -5.17
C THR A 110 5.02 -5.69 -5.42
N GLY A 111 5.61 -6.63 -6.14
CA GLY A 111 5.05 -7.95 -6.41
C GLY A 111 4.06 -8.03 -7.57
N SER A 112 3.85 -6.95 -8.35
CA SER A 112 2.96 -6.98 -9.51
C SER A 112 3.65 -7.55 -10.76
N ASN A 113 4.88 -7.11 -11.04
CA ASN A 113 5.60 -7.53 -12.23
C ASN A 113 6.40 -8.82 -12.03
N ASP A 114 6.71 -9.18 -10.79
CA ASP A 114 7.50 -10.36 -10.45
C ASP A 114 6.89 -11.65 -11.02
N PRO A 115 5.59 -11.98 -10.81
CA PRO A 115 4.97 -13.15 -11.44
C PRO A 115 4.83 -13.01 -12.96
N LEU A 116 4.67 -11.79 -13.48
CA LEU A 116 4.55 -11.53 -14.92
C LEU A 116 5.88 -11.76 -15.64
N ARG A 117 6.99 -11.37 -15.01
CA ARG A 117 8.36 -11.51 -15.51
C ARG A 117 9.05 -12.81 -15.09
N SER A 118 8.30 -13.68 -14.38
CA SER A 118 8.83 -14.98 -13.89
C SER A 118 10.05 -14.83 -12.96
N VAL A 119 10.10 -13.74 -12.18
CA VAL A 119 11.09 -13.59 -11.09
C VAL A 119 10.83 -14.71 -10.07
N PRO A 120 11.83 -15.48 -9.63
CA PRO A 120 11.61 -16.52 -8.64
C PRO A 120 11.08 -15.94 -7.32
N LEU A 121 10.05 -16.59 -6.73
CA LEU A 121 9.45 -16.15 -5.47
C LEU A 121 10.49 -15.94 -4.36
N ALA A 122 11.47 -16.84 -4.25
CA ALA A 122 12.54 -16.71 -3.26
C ALA A 122 13.37 -15.43 -3.45
N ARG A 123 13.61 -15.03 -4.71
CA ARG A 123 14.32 -13.78 -5.05
C ARG A 123 13.49 -12.56 -4.66
N PHE A 124 12.20 -12.54 -5.01
CA PHE A 124 11.25 -11.50 -4.60
C PHE A 124 11.25 -11.31 -3.08
N VAL A 125 11.14 -12.43 -2.32
CA VAL A 125 11.16 -12.42 -0.85
C VAL A 125 12.47 -11.85 -0.32
N GLN A 126 13.61 -12.30 -0.84
CA GLN A 126 14.93 -11.83 -0.44
C GLN A 126 15.09 -10.32 -0.63
N GLU A 127 14.77 -9.81 -1.83
CA GLU A 127 14.91 -8.37 -2.16
C GLU A 127 13.92 -7.52 -1.34
N THR A 128 12.70 -8.00 -1.14
CA THR A 128 11.71 -7.28 -0.33
C THR A 128 12.15 -7.18 1.13
N ILE A 129 12.64 -8.27 1.74
CA ILE A 129 13.14 -8.28 3.12
C ILE A 129 14.35 -7.34 3.25
N ALA A 130 15.32 -7.42 2.33
CA ALA A 130 16.49 -6.55 2.33
C ALA A 130 16.10 -5.07 2.23
N GLY A 131 15.14 -4.75 1.37
CA GLY A 131 14.61 -3.39 1.22
C GLY A 131 13.92 -2.88 2.48
N VAL A 132 13.09 -3.70 3.13
CA VAL A 132 12.46 -3.38 4.42
C VAL A 132 13.52 -3.08 5.47
N GLN A 133 14.57 -3.90 5.56
CA GLN A 133 15.66 -3.70 6.51
C GLN A 133 16.42 -2.38 6.24
N ALA A 134 16.71 -2.07 4.98
CA ALA A 134 17.39 -0.84 4.59
C ALA A 134 16.59 0.42 4.94
N ILE A 135 15.28 0.42 4.67
CA ILE A 135 14.36 1.52 5.00
C ILE A 135 14.31 1.73 6.52
N ARG A 136 14.20 0.65 7.29
CA ARG A 136 14.19 0.70 8.76
C ARG A 136 15.51 1.20 9.34
N ALA A 137 16.65 0.75 8.81
CA ALA A 137 17.97 1.22 9.21
C ALA A 137 18.14 2.74 9.00
N ALA A 138 17.43 3.31 8.02
CA ALA A 138 17.36 4.75 7.78
C ALA A 138 16.34 5.48 8.68
N HIS A 139 15.68 4.78 9.62
CA HIS A 139 14.65 5.33 10.50
C HIS A 139 13.45 5.96 9.74
N ILE A 140 13.08 5.39 8.62
CA ILE A 140 11.94 5.80 7.79
C ILE A 140 10.76 4.88 8.07
N ASP A 141 9.55 5.43 8.24
CA ASP A 141 8.34 4.62 8.31
C ASP A 141 8.06 3.97 6.94
N LEU A 142 7.48 2.78 6.97
CA LEU A 142 7.19 2.00 5.77
C LEU A 142 5.79 1.42 5.81
N MET A 143 5.10 1.48 4.68
CA MET A 143 3.92 0.68 4.36
C MET A 143 4.19 -0.09 3.07
N LEU A 144 3.97 -1.40 3.07
CA LEU A 144 3.96 -2.21 1.86
C LEU A 144 2.59 -2.14 1.20
N MET A 145 2.53 -2.24 -0.13
CA MET A 145 1.26 -2.28 -0.87
C MET A 145 1.22 -3.50 -1.79
N GLU A 146 0.16 -4.29 -1.65
CA GLU A 146 -0.11 -5.47 -2.49
C GLU A 146 -0.28 -5.12 -3.97
N PRO A 147 -0.07 -6.10 -4.87
CA PRO A 147 -0.56 -6.05 -6.25
C PRO A 147 -2.06 -5.72 -6.33
N GLN A 148 -2.47 -5.14 -7.44
CA GLN A 148 -3.88 -4.87 -7.74
C GLN A 148 -4.65 -6.15 -8.09
N LEU A 149 -5.98 -6.09 -7.97
CA LEU A 149 -6.90 -7.05 -8.57
C LEU A 149 -6.98 -6.76 -10.07
N CYS A 150 -6.56 -7.70 -10.92
CA CYS A 150 -6.72 -7.61 -12.37
C CYS A 150 -6.65 -9.01 -12.98
N SER A 151 -7.27 -9.18 -14.15
CA SER A 151 -7.37 -10.49 -14.82
C SER A 151 -6.01 -11.08 -15.18
N GLU A 152 -5.03 -10.25 -15.52
CA GLU A 152 -3.70 -10.72 -15.92
C GLU A 152 -2.95 -11.36 -14.74
N LEU A 153 -3.02 -10.76 -13.54
CA LEU A 153 -2.45 -11.33 -12.33
C LEU A 153 -3.26 -12.52 -11.81
N ASP A 154 -4.59 -12.46 -11.86
CA ASP A 154 -5.45 -13.57 -11.42
C ASP A 154 -5.33 -14.79 -12.34
N GLY A 155 -5.02 -14.59 -13.62
CA GLY A 155 -4.70 -15.65 -14.56
C GLY A 155 -3.36 -16.37 -14.30
N LYS A 156 -2.49 -15.80 -13.48
CA LYS A 156 -1.22 -16.38 -13.07
C LYS A 156 -1.37 -17.07 -11.73
N ALA A 157 -1.40 -18.41 -11.69
CA ALA A 157 -1.52 -19.19 -10.46
C ALA A 157 -0.48 -18.81 -9.38
N THR A 158 0.70 -18.35 -9.80
CA THR A 158 1.78 -17.93 -8.92
C THR A 158 1.55 -16.58 -8.25
N SER A 159 0.70 -15.70 -8.77
CA SER A 159 0.49 -14.33 -8.23
C SER A 159 0.00 -14.34 -6.78
N VAL A 160 -0.78 -15.35 -6.39
CA VAL A 160 -1.22 -15.53 -5.00
C VAL A 160 -0.02 -15.67 -4.06
N SER A 161 1.00 -16.44 -4.46
CA SER A 161 2.19 -16.69 -3.63
C SER A 161 2.99 -15.40 -3.35
N TYR A 162 3.08 -14.47 -4.31
CA TYR A 162 3.77 -13.18 -4.10
C TYR A 162 2.98 -12.28 -3.15
N ARG A 163 1.65 -12.27 -3.26
CA ARG A 163 0.77 -11.54 -2.36
C ARG A 163 0.86 -12.10 -0.94
N ASP A 164 0.82 -13.42 -0.77
CA ASP A 164 0.92 -14.06 0.52
C ASP A 164 2.31 -13.87 1.15
N ALA A 165 3.38 -13.94 0.34
CA ALA A 165 4.73 -13.63 0.79
C ALA A 165 4.85 -12.20 1.30
N LEU A 166 4.26 -11.21 0.58
CA LEU A 166 4.27 -9.80 1.01
C LEU A 166 3.54 -9.62 2.35
N ARG A 167 2.41 -10.30 2.54
CA ARG A 167 1.67 -10.33 3.81
C ARG A 167 2.49 -10.94 4.93
N ALA A 168 3.15 -12.07 4.67
CA ALA A 168 4.00 -12.75 5.63
C ALA A 168 5.20 -11.88 6.05
N ILE A 169 5.83 -11.19 5.08
CA ILE A 169 6.92 -10.22 5.35
C ILE A 169 6.40 -9.09 6.25
N GLY A 170 5.24 -8.50 5.90
CA GLY A 170 4.64 -7.44 6.71
C GLY A 170 4.37 -7.89 8.15
N ALA A 171 3.76 -9.06 8.32
CA ALA A 171 3.46 -9.63 9.64
C ALA A 171 4.74 -9.97 10.43
N GLY A 172 5.71 -10.64 9.79
CA GLY A 172 6.95 -11.07 10.45
C GLY A 172 7.89 -9.92 10.80
N MET A 173 7.78 -8.80 10.10
CA MET A 173 8.63 -7.62 10.31
C MET A 173 7.88 -6.42 10.92
N ASP A 174 6.65 -6.58 11.38
CA ASP A 174 5.80 -5.51 11.93
C ASP A 174 5.75 -4.28 10.99
N VAL A 175 5.44 -4.53 9.70
CA VAL A 175 5.25 -3.52 8.67
C VAL A 175 3.81 -3.56 8.17
N PRO A 176 3.07 -2.43 8.17
CA PRO A 176 1.73 -2.39 7.63
C PRO A 176 1.70 -2.81 6.15
N VAL A 177 0.69 -3.60 5.78
CA VAL A 177 0.43 -3.97 4.39
C VAL A 177 -0.91 -3.41 3.94
N ILE A 178 -0.88 -2.52 2.97
CA ILE A 178 -2.08 -2.02 2.29
C ILE A 178 -2.64 -3.17 1.45
N ARG A 179 -3.75 -3.75 1.90
CA ARG A 179 -4.42 -4.94 1.33
C ARG A 179 -5.20 -4.57 0.06
N ARG A 180 -4.49 -3.97 -0.92
CA ARG A 180 -5.09 -3.40 -2.13
C ARG A 180 -5.96 -4.40 -2.89
N TYR A 181 -5.51 -5.64 -3.06
CA TYR A 181 -6.28 -6.70 -3.71
C TYR A 181 -7.63 -6.94 -3.02
N SER A 182 -7.62 -7.12 -1.70
CA SER A 182 -8.83 -7.36 -0.92
C SER A 182 -9.76 -6.15 -0.94
N MET A 183 -9.21 -4.94 -0.86
CA MET A 183 -9.98 -3.69 -0.95
C MET A 183 -10.71 -3.58 -2.30
N MET A 184 -10.00 -3.82 -3.41
CA MET A 184 -10.59 -3.78 -4.76
C MET A 184 -11.69 -4.84 -4.93
N ARG A 185 -11.51 -6.03 -4.38
CA ARG A 185 -12.58 -7.06 -4.35
C ARG A 185 -13.79 -6.58 -3.57
N GLY A 186 -13.59 -5.98 -2.40
CA GLY A 186 -14.67 -5.40 -1.58
C GLY A 186 -15.42 -4.31 -2.34
N TRP A 187 -14.73 -3.36 -2.96
CA TRP A 187 -15.37 -2.29 -3.74
C TRP A 187 -16.26 -2.80 -4.86
N LEU A 188 -15.88 -3.91 -5.52
CA LEU A 188 -16.73 -4.56 -6.53
C LEU A 188 -17.92 -5.29 -5.89
N ALA A 189 -17.68 -6.07 -4.84
CA ALA A 189 -18.73 -6.86 -4.17
C ALA A 189 -19.82 -5.96 -3.59
N ASP A 190 -19.42 -4.86 -2.96
CA ASP A 190 -20.31 -3.87 -2.34
C ASP A 190 -20.84 -2.83 -3.35
N ARG A 191 -20.49 -2.95 -4.62
CA ARG A 191 -20.89 -2.04 -5.71
C ARG A 191 -20.48 -0.58 -5.46
N VAL A 192 -19.41 -0.35 -4.73
CA VAL A 192 -18.82 0.98 -4.53
C VAL A 192 -18.24 1.51 -5.85
N LEU A 193 -17.64 0.63 -6.64
CA LEU A 193 -17.15 0.91 -7.99
C LEU A 193 -17.63 -0.17 -8.95
N THR A 194 -17.92 0.23 -10.19
CA THR A 194 -18.04 -0.70 -11.30
C THR A 194 -16.65 -1.13 -11.79
N PRO A 195 -16.52 -2.27 -12.50
CA PRO A 195 -15.23 -2.67 -13.08
C PRO A 195 -14.58 -1.57 -13.95
N ALA A 196 -15.36 -0.86 -14.76
CA ALA A 196 -14.87 0.22 -15.62
C ALA A 196 -14.46 1.49 -14.86
N GLN A 197 -14.99 1.72 -13.67
CA GLN A 197 -14.55 2.80 -12.79
C GLN A 197 -13.28 2.42 -12.03
N MET A 198 -13.05 1.12 -11.80
CA MET A 198 -11.94 0.61 -11.03
C MET A 198 -10.69 0.35 -11.89
N LEU A 199 -10.86 -0.23 -13.07
CA LEU A 199 -9.78 -0.59 -13.99
C LEU A 199 -9.88 0.20 -15.30
N ALA A 200 -8.72 0.57 -15.82
CA ALA A 200 -8.58 1.14 -17.15
C ALA A 200 -8.93 0.12 -18.25
N PRO A 201 -9.14 0.56 -19.51
CA PRO A 201 -9.51 -0.33 -20.60
C PRO A 201 -8.52 -1.48 -20.89
N ASP A 202 -7.27 -1.35 -20.45
CA ASP A 202 -6.27 -2.42 -20.57
C ASP A 202 -6.50 -3.59 -19.61
N GLY A 203 -7.42 -3.46 -18.65
CA GLY A 203 -7.76 -4.48 -17.67
C GLY A 203 -6.66 -4.82 -16.67
N LEU A 204 -5.53 -4.12 -16.72
CA LEU A 204 -4.36 -4.30 -15.85
C LEU A 204 -4.23 -3.15 -14.85
N HIS A 205 -4.25 -1.91 -15.33
CA HIS A 205 -4.03 -0.73 -14.51
C HIS A 205 -5.35 -0.19 -13.92
N MET A 206 -5.22 0.56 -12.84
CA MET A 206 -6.39 1.19 -12.22
C MET A 206 -6.84 2.41 -13.03
N ALA A 207 -8.14 2.65 -13.07
CA ALA A 207 -8.74 3.89 -13.57
C ALA A 207 -8.84 4.94 -12.46
N ASP A 208 -9.26 6.15 -12.81
CA ASP A 208 -9.38 7.29 -11.89
C ASP A 208 -10.18 6.98 -10.61
N GLY A 209 -11.31 6.26 -10.76
CA GLY A 209 -12.14 5.87 -9.61
C GLY A 209 -11.43 4.91 -8.66
N GLY A 210 -10.69 3.94 -9.22
CA GLY A 210 -9.87 3.02 -8.47
C GLY A 210 -8.74 3.74 -7.73
N TYR A 211 -8.02 4.64 -8.42
CA TYR A 211 -6.96 5.45 -7.81
C TYR A 211 -7.48 6.37 -6.71
N ALA A 212 -8.64 7.01 -6.90
CA ALA A 212 -9.25 7.85 -5.89
C ALA A 212 -9.59 7.05 -4.61
N LYS A 213 -10.24 5.88 -4.76
CA LYS A 213 -10.57 5.03 -3.62
C LYS A 213 -9.34 4.45 -2.92
N LEU A 214 -8.28 4.13 -3.68
CA LEU A 214 -7.01 3.70 -3.09
C LEU A 214 -6.39 4.84 -2.27
N ALA A 215 -6.35 6.06 -2.78
CA ALA A 215 -5.78 7.21 -2.09
C ALA A 215 -6.53 7.51 -0.79
N GLU A 216 -7.87 7.57 -0.81
CA GLU A 216 -8.73 7.75 0.36
C GLU A 216 -8.44 6.70 1.46
N ALA A 217 -8.36 5.43 1.07
CA ALA A 217 -8.07 4.35 2.00
C ALA A 217 -6.66 4.43 2.59
N VAL A 218 -5.66 4.78 1.77
CA VAL A 218 -4.28 4.96 2.21
C VAL A 218 -4.14 6.15 3.14
N ALA A 219 -4.78 7.30 2.84
CA ALA A 219 -4.80 8.48 3.72
C ALA A 219 -5.38 8.14 5.08
N THR A 220 -6.54 7.48 5.10
CA THR A 220 -7.20 7.03 6.33
C THR A 220 -6.29 6.11 7.16
N ASP A 221 -5.62 5.13 6.52
CA ASP A 221 -4.75 4.19 7.22
C ASP A 221 -3.48 4.87 7.77
N ILE A 222 -2.89 5.82 7.03
CA ILE A 222 -1.76 6.64 7.51
C ILE A 222 -2.16 7.41 8.77
N LEU A 223 -3.27 8.14 8.74
CA LEU A 223 -3.72 8.96 9.87
C LEU A 223 -4.08 8.09 11.08
N ARG A 224 -4.76 6.96 10.86
CA ARG A 224 -5.07 6.00 11.91
C ARG A 224 -3.82 5.46 12.61
N ARG A 225 -2.79 5.07 11.84
CA ARG A 225 -1.54 4.52 12.36
C ARG A 225 -0.63 5.57 12.99
N ALA A 226 -0.76 6.82 12.60
CA ALA A 226 -0.05 7.95 13.20
C ALA A 226 -0.75 8.48 14.46
N ALA A 227 -2.03 8.18 14.68
CA ALA A 227 -2.76 8.62 15.85
C ALA A 227 -2.09 8.09 17.13
N THR A 228 -1.84 8.98 18.10
CA THR A 228 -1.38 8.58 19.43
C THR A 228 -2.52 7.86 20.14
N PRO A 229 -2.31 6.70 20.79
CA PRO A 229 -3.35 6.15 21.64
C PRO A 229 -3.72 7.21 22.68
N ARG A 230 -5.01 7.53 22.82
CA ARG A 230 -5.48 8.18 24.03
C ARG A 230 -5.14 7.22 25.18
N ILE A 231 -4.12 7.55 25.96
CA ILE A 231 -3.93 6.96 27.27
C ILE A 231 -5.21 7.33 28.00
N ALA A 232 -6.06 6.35 28.29
CA ALA A 232 -7.15 6.53 29.22
C ALA A 232 -6.48 7.02 30.52
N MET A 233 -6.62 8.31 30.85
CA MET A 233 -6.30 8.77 32.18
C MET A 233 -7.29 8.08 33.09
N ASP A 234 -6.84 7.01 33.76
CA ASP A 234 -7.53 6.48 34.90
C ASP A 234 -7.67 7.64 35.89
N THR A 235 -8.88 8.18 35.98
CA THR A 235 -9.25 9.13 37.00
C THR A 235 -9.12 8.37 38.33
N PRO A 236 -8.21 8.77 39.25
CA PRO A 236 -8.13 8.08 40.52
C PRO A 236 -9.48 8.20 41.21
N ALA A 237 -10.05 7.04 41.56
CA ALA A 237 -11.27 6.95 42.36
C ALA A 237 -11.02 7.79 43.61
N ARG A 238 -11.81 8.85 43.78
CA ARG A 238 -11.89 9.59 45.05
C ARG A 238 -12.54 8.66 46.06
N HIS A 239 -11.79 8.23 47.04
CA HIS A 239 -12.28 7.65 48.29
C HIS A 239 -12.74 8.74 49.20
#